data_8fec9d23600e1f37583716102d9c71d1
#
_entry.id   8fec9d23600e1f37583716102d9c71d1
#
_cell.length_a   1.000
_cell.length_b   1.000
_cell.length_c   1.000
_cell.angle_alpha   90.00
_cell.angle_beta   90.00
_cell.angle_gamma   90.00
#
_symmetry.space_group_name_H-M   'P 1'
#
loop_
_entity.id
_entity.type
_entity.pdbx_description
1 polymer ?
#
loop_
_entity_poly.entity_id
_entity_poly.type
_entity_poly.pdbx_seq_one_letter_code
_entity_poly.pdbx_strand_id
1 'polypeptide(L)'
;MDSKKPEPFDFFIQMHLTERCNLACTHCYQEGPAPREMSLPEIAAAVKKISDTIDAWSQEYDVPFSPGFNVTGGEPLLRNDLKEILRVISDHGFTIFLLTNGTLIDTDISAMLASVPVKGVQVSLEGPEEVHDLIRGRGSFTSAVNGARHLIDAGLTVTFNITLSEINAGYFPDMISLAAGAGVQKLGFSRLVPYGRGSSLIGKMLSPERTRAIYEEALAYRVPGLHIVTGDPLASQTGEAGNMPEGGGFPLGGCAAGISGITVLPDGTLTPCRRLGIPIGNILTDSLREVWANSDVLNALRNKEAYKGKCSECARWSQCRGCRAIAYAYSLSQGRNDFLEEDPQCFIDTGDRL
;
A
#
# COMPACT_ATOMS: atom_id res chain seq x y z
N MET A 1 -17.77 -14.74 32.64
CA MET A 1 -16.66 -14.59 31.65
C MET A 1 -17.22 -13.72 30.54
N ASP A 2 -16.91 -12.42 30.57
CA ASP A 2 -17.26 -11.54 29.44
C ASP A 2 -16.47 -12.01 28.24
N SER A 3 -17.15 -12.64 27.29
CA SER A 3 -16.57 -12.95 25.98
C SER A 3 -16.30 -11.63 25.27
N LYS A 4 -15.06 -11.15 25.30
CA LYS A 4 -14.65 -10.05 24.42
C LYS A 4 -15.05 -10.45 23.00
N LYS A 5 -15.90 -9.65 22.36
CA LYS A 5 -16.19 -9.84 20.94
C LYS A 5 -14.84 -9.85 20.18
N PRO A 6 -14.67 -10.76 19.21
CA PRO A 6 -13.46 -10.78 18.41
C PRO A 6 -13.24 -9.41 17.75
N GLU A 7 -12.01 -8.94 17.74
CA GLU A 7 -11.68 -7.70 17.01
C GLU A 7 -11.93 -7.91 15.50
N PRO A 8 -12.46 -6.90 14.82
CA PRO A 8 -12.71 -7.01 13.39
C PRO A 8 -11.42 -7.30 12.61
N PHE A 9 -11.50 -8.20 11.66
CA PHE A 9 -10.38 -8.48 10.75
C PHE A 9 -10.31 -7.41 9.66
N ASP A 10 -9.22 -6.65 9.64
CA ASP A 10 -8.98 -5.64 8.61
C ASP A 10 -8.67 -6.31 7.28
N PHE A 11 -9.54 -6.08 6.29
CA PHE A 11 -9.33 -6.55 4.92
C PHE A 11 -9.39 -5.36 3.97
N PHE A 12 -8.33 -5.10 3.25
CA PHE A 12 -8.30 -3.97 2.34
C PHE A 12 -8.29 -4.40 0.87
N ILE A 13 -9.02 -3.65 0.08
CA ILE A 13 -9.05 -3.77 -1.36
C ILE A 13 -8.32 -2.57 -1.95
N GLN A 14 -7.26 -2.81 -2.69
CA GLN A 14 -6.63 -1.77 -3.46
C GLN A 14 -7.23 -1.75 -4.85
N MET A 15 -8.01 -0.72 -5.17
CA MET A 15 -8.66 -0.59 -6.46
C MET A 15 -7.93 0.44 -7.33
N HIS A 16 -7.28 -0.05 -8.37
CA HIS A 16 -6.71 0.78 -9.42
C HIS A 16 -7.79 1.12 -10.45
N LEU A 17 -8.13 2.39 -10.59
CA LEU A 17 -9.18 2.83 -11.51
C LEU A 17 -8.66 3.04 -12.93
N THR A 18 -7.37 3.36 -13.06
CA THR A 18 -6.72 3.72 -14.33
C THR A 18 -5.21 3.54 -14.22
N GLU A 19 -4.54 3.24 -15.31
CA GLU A 19 -3.08 3.33 -15.42
C GLU A 19 -2.62 4.70 -15.96
N ARG A 20 -3.56 5.53 -16.44
CA ARG A 20 -3.24 6.89 -16.90
C ARG A 20 -2.78 7.75 -15.72
N CYS A 21 -1.74 8.53 -15.94
CA CYS A 21 -1.22 9.49 -14.98
C CYS A 21 -0.75 10.76 -15.69
N ASN A 22 -0.93 11.90 -15.05
CA ASN A 22 -0.42 13.18 -15.53
C ASN A 22 1.06 13.41 -15.18
N LEU A 23 1.68 12.49 -14.43
CA LEU A 23 3.10 12.49 -14.06
C LEU A 23 3.84 11.27 -14.63
N ALA A 24 5.17 11.38 -14.74
CA ALA A 24 6.06 10.31 -15.21
C ALA A 24 7.18 10.03 -14.18
N CYS A 25 6.82 9.80 -12.92
CA CYS A 25 7.76 9.62 -11.82
C CYS A 25 8.80 8.54 -12.10
N THR A 26 10.06 8.79 -11.75
CA THR A 26 11.18 7.87 -12.02
C THR A 26 11.10 6.57 -11.22
N HIS A 27 10.49 6.60 -10.04
CA HIS A 27 10.34 5.45 -9.12
C HIS A 27 9.01 4.69 -9.28
N CYS A 28 8.22 5.02 -10.32
CA CYS A 28 6.90 4.42 -10.49
C CYS A 28 7.01 2.93 -10.80
N TYR A 29 6.23 2.13 -10.06
CA TYR A 29 6.17 0.67 -10.25
C TYR A 29 5.28 0.25 -11.42
N GLN A 30 4.55 1.16 -12.07
CA GLN A 30 3.69 0.85 -13.21
C GLN A 30 4.50 0.73 -14.50
N GLU A 31 4.09 -0.21 -15.37
CA GLU A 31 4.78 -0.51 -16.63
C GLU A 31 4.20 0.21 -17.84
N GLY A 32 3.05 0.83 -17.72
CA GLY A 32 2.40 1.53 -18.84
C GLY A 32 0.87 1.47 -18.76
N PRO A 33 0.18 1.97 -19.79
CA PRO A 33 -1.27 2.01 -19.78
C PRO A 33 -1.88 0.61 -19.87
N ALA A 34 -2.89 0.35 -19.04
CA ALA A 34 -3.70 -0.84 -19.14
C ALA A 34 -4.45 -0.88 -20.49
N PRO A 35 -4.69 -2.07 -21.05
CA PRO A 35 -5.39 -2.23 -22.32
C PRO A 35 -6.83 -1.71 -22.27
N ARG A 36 -7.47 -1.73 -21.09
CA ARG A 36 -8.81 -1.19 -20.84
C ARG A 36 -8.98 -0.75 -19.39
N GLU A 37 -10.02 0.05 -19.16
CA GLU A 37 -10.49 0.42 -17.83
C GLU A 37 -11.93 -0.09 -17.65
N MET A 38 -12.26 -0.61 -16.46
CA MET A 38 -13.64 -0.98 -16.13
C MET A 38 -14.54 0.26 -16.22
N SER A 39 -15.70 0.08 -16.80
CA SER A 39 -16.80 1.05 -16.77
C SER A 39 -17.40 1.14 -15.36
N LEU A 40 -18.15 2.21 -15.07
CA LEU A 40 -18.85 2.35 -13.78
C LEU A 40 -19.77 1.15 -13.45
N PRO A 41 -20.57 0.59 -14.38
CA PRO A 41 -21.33 -0.61 -14.11
C PRO A 41 -20.47 -1.83 -13.75
N GLU A 42 -19.32 -2.02 -14.40
CA GLU A 42 -18.39 -3.10 -14.10
C GLU A 42 -17.74 -2.93 -12.72
N ILE A 43 -17.37 -1.69 -12.36
CA ILE A 43 -16.87 -1.36 -11.02
C ILE A 43 -17.96 -1.64 -9.97
N ALA A 44 -19.21 -1.24 -10.22
CA ALA A 44 -20.34 -1.53 -9.31
C ALA A 44 -20.54 -3.05 -9.12
N ALA A 45 -20.48 -3.82 -10.19
CA ALA A 45 -20.56 -5.28 -10.11
C ALA A 45 -19.39 -5.88 -9.34
N ALA A 46 -18.17 -5.37 -9.53
CA ALA A 46 -16.98 -5.80 -8.79
C ALA A 46 -17.10 -5.48 -7.29
N VAL A 47 -17.50 -4.26 -6.94
CA VAL A 47 -17.72 -3.84 -5.54
C VAL A 47 -18.78 -4.70 -4.86
N LYS A 48 -19.90 -4.97 -5.54
CA LYS A 48 -20.95 -5.87 -5.05
C LYS A 48 -20.42 -7.29 -4.81
N LYS A 49 -19.68 -7.86 -5.76
CA LYS A 49 -19.08 -9.20 -5.62
C LYS A 49 -18.12 -9.27 -4.43
N ILE A 50 -17.34 -8.21 -4.20
CA ILE A 50 -16.44 -8.11 -3.04
C ILE A 50 -17.25 -8.05 -1.75
N SER A 51 -18.31 -7.22 -1.69
CA SER A 51 -19.20 -7.12 -0.53
C SER A 51 -19.84 -8.48 -0.20
N ASP A 52 -20.49 -9.11 -1.18
CA ASP A 52 -21.11 -10.42 -1.01
C ASP A 52 -20.11 -11.48 -0.49
N THR A 53 -18.86 -11.43 -0.96
CA THR A 53 -17.81 -12.36 -0.54
C THR A 53 -17.38 -12.14 0.91
N ILE A 54 -17.18 -10.88 1.31
CA ILE A 54 -16.80 -10.51 2.68
C ILE A 54 -17.92 -10.87 3.66
N ASP A 55 -19.18 -10.60 3.30
CA ASP A 55 -20.33 -10.95 4.11
C ASP A 55 -20.42 -12.47 4.31
N ALA A 56 -20.20 -13.25 3.25
CA ALA A 56 -20.16 -14.70 3.32
C ALA A 56 -19.02 -15.21 4.22
N TRP A 57 -17.84 -14.61 4.14
CA TRP A 57 -16.72 -14.97 5.03
C TRP A 57 -17.01 -14.60 6.49
N SER A 58 -17.60 -13.42 6.74
CA SER A 58 -17.96 -12.99 8.09
C SER A 58 -18.93 -13.98 8.74
N GLN A 59 -19.91 -14.47 7.97
CA GLN A 59 -20.88 -15.48 8.45
C GLN A 59 -20.25 -16.86 8.64
N GLU A 60 -19.43 -17.32 7.69
CA GLU A 60 -18.82 -18.65 7.69
C GLU A 60 -17.83 -18.83 8.86
N TYR A 61 -17.02 -17.81 9.13
CA TYR A 61 -15.96 -17.87 10.14
C TYR A 61 -16.35 -17.25 11.48
N ASP A 62 -17.55 -16.69 11.61
CA ASP A 62 -18.01 -15.95 12.81
C ASP A 62 -17.00 -14.86 13.24
N VAL A 63 -16.42 -14.16 12.28
CA VAL A 63 -15.44 -13.08 12.47
C VAL A 63 -15.95 -11.81 11.79
N PRO A 64 -16.10 -10.70 12.53
CA PRO A 64 -16.44 -9.44 11.89
C PRO A 64 -15.28 -8.96 11.01
N PHE A 65 -15.59 -8.44 9.82
CA PHE A 65 -14.62 -7.81 8.94
C PHE A 65 -14.77 -6.29 9.00
N SER A 66 -13.63 -5.59 8.90
CA SER A 66 -13.53 -4.14 8.71
C SER A 66 -12.95 -3.86 7.32
N PRO A 67 -13.77 -3.96 6.25
CA PRO A 67 -13.26 -3.82 4.90
C PRO A 67 -13.04 -2.36 4.52
N GLY A 68 -11.94 -2.08 3.82
CA GLY A 68 -11.61 -0.76 3.32
C GLY A 68 -11.09 -0.77 1.89
N PHE A 69 -11.42 0.28 1.15
CA PHE A 69 -10.90 0.52 -0.19
C PHE A 69 -9.82 1.60 -0.18
N ASN A 70 -8.67 1.24 -0.73
CA ASN A 70 -7.63 2.17 -1.15
C ASN A 70 -7.82 2.44 -2.65
N VAL A 71 -8.52 3.52 -2.98
CA VAL A 71 -8.80 3.92 -4.36
C VAL A 71 -7.58 4.66 -4.90
N THR A 72 -7.07 4.19 -6.02
CA THR A 72 -5.82 4.68 -6.62
C THR A 72 -5.81 4.44 -8.14
N GLY A 73 -4.63 4.44 -8.75
CA GLY A 73 -4.38 4.15 -10.15
C GLY A 73 -3.01 4.67 -10.56
N GLY A 74 -2.88 5.15 -11.78
CA GLY A 74 -1.87 6.15 -12.12
C GLY A 74 -2.19 7.44 -11.38
N GLU A 75 -3.22 8.15 -11.84
CA GLU A 75 -3.83 9.24 -11.09
C GLU A 75 -5.37 9.09 -11.14
N PRO A 76 -6.03 8.76 -10.03
CA PRO A 76 -7.46 8.49 -10.01
C PRO A 76 -8.31 9.71 -10.37
N LEU A 77 -7.81 10.93 -10.16
CA LEU A 77 -8.49 12.17 -10.53
C LEU A 77 -8.61 12.39 -12.04
N LEU A 78 -7.97 11.57 -12.86
CA LEU A 78 -8.17 11.56 -14.32
C LEU A 78 -9.44 10.80 -14.75
N ARG A 79 -10.14 10.14 -13.82
CA ARG A 79 -11.45 9.51 -14.07
C ARG A 79 -12.55 10.53 -13.90
N ASN A 80 -13.30 10.78 -14.94
CA ASN A 80 -14.41 11.74 -14.91
C ASN A 80 -15.59 11.27 -14.03
N ASP A 81 -15.70 9.94 -13.82
CA ASP A 81 -16.73 9.27 -13.02
C ASP A 81 -16.23 8.90 -11.60
N LEU A 82 -15.13 9.52 -11.13
CA LEU A 82 -14.56 9.21 -9.82
C LEU A 82 -15.57 9.39 -8.68
N LYS A 83 -16.35 10.46 -8.72
CA LYS A 83 -17.36 10.74 -7.68
C LYS A 83 -18.40 9.63 -7.56
N GLU A 84 -18.89 9.15 -8.69
CA GLU A 84 -19.86 8.07 -8.79
C GLU A 84 -19.26 6.75 -8.31
N ILE A 85 -17.99 6.47 -8.65
CA ILE A 85 -17.25 5.29 -8.16
C ILE A 85 -17.12 5.33 -6.64
N LEU A 86 -16.71 6.47 -6.06
CA LEU A 86 -16.58 6.60 -4.60
C LEU A 86 -17.94 6.40 -3.90
N ARG A 87 -19.03 6.87 -4.49
CA ARG A 87 -20.38 6.63 -3.98
C ARG A 87 -20.76 5.15 -4.01
N VAL A 88 -20.52 4.47 -5.12
CA VAL A 88 -20.77 3.03 -5.24
C VAL A 88 -20.04 2.26 -4.12
N ILE A 89 -18.79 2.59 -3.86
CA ILE A 89 -18.02 1.94 -2.79
C ILE A 89 -18.62 2.26 -1.41
N SER A 90 -18.94 3.52 -1.17
CA SER A 90 -19.54 4.00 0.08
C SER A 90 -20.91 3.39 0.38
N ASP A 91 -21.76 3.23 -0.65
CA ASP A 91 -23.11 2.68 -0.51
C ASP A 91 -23.11 1.20 -0.05
N HIS A 92 -21.97 0.50 -0.21
CA HIS A 92 -21.74 -0.83 0.35
C HIS A 92 -21.12 -0.81 1.76
N GLY A 93 -21.01 0.36 2.40
CA GLY A 93 -20.49 0.50 3.76
C GLY A 93 -18.97 0.41 3.90
N PHE A 94 -18.23 0.44 2.81
CA PHE A 94 -16.77 0.38 2.84
C PHE A 94 -16.13 1.70 3.24
N THR A 95 -15.08 1.61 4.07
CA THR A 95 -14.20 2.75 4.34
C THR A 95 -13.36 3.07 3.11
N ILE A 96 -13.28 4.36 2.74
CA ILE A 96 -12.55 4.80 1.54
C ILE A 96 -11.35 5.66 1.91
N PHE A 97 -10.19 5.32 1.36
CA PHE A 97 -9.00 6.16 1.28
C PHE A 97 -8.67 6.41 -0.19
N LEU A 98 -8.42 7.67 -0.54
CA LEU A 98 -7.97 8.05 -1.89
C LEU A 98 -6.46 8.28 -1.88
N LEU A 99 -5.74 7.66 -2.82
CA LEU A 99 -4.30 7.82 -3.02
C LEU A 99 -4.05 8.56 -4.32
N THR A 100 -3.41 9.72 -4.25
CA THR A 100 -3.20 10.64 -5.38
C THR A 100 -1.81 11.25 -5.35
N ASN A 101 -1.35 11.75 -6.49
CA ASN A 101 -0.18 12.61 -6.55
C ASN A 101 -0.47 14.05 -6.08
N GLY A 102 -1.74 14.43 -5.91
CA GLY A 102 -2.20 15.69 -5.37
C GLY A 102 -2.15 16.88 -6.33
N THR A 103 -1.55 16.74 -7.50
CA THR A 103 -1.28 17.90 -8.40
C THR A 103 -2.50 18.42 -9.14
N LEU A 104 -3.58 17.66 -9.18
CA LEU A 104 -4.86 18.05 -9.83
C LEU A 104 -5.90 18.55 -8.82
N ILE A 105 -5.56 18.63 -7.54
CA ILE A 105 -6.51 19.03 -6.51
C ILE A 105 -6.57 20.56 -6.42
N ASP A 106 -7.74 21.07 -6.70
CA ASP A 106 -8.15 22.45 -6.51
C ASP A 106 -9.33 22.54 -5.53
N THR A 107 -9.95 23.71 -5.43
CA THR A 107 -11.11 23.96 -4.56
C THR A 107 -12.32 23.12 -4.97
N ASP A 108 -12.55 22.93 -6.27
CA ASP A 108 -13.71 22.18 -6.76
C ASP A 108 -13.56 20.67 -6.51
N ILE A 109 -12.38 20.13 -6.77
CA ILE A 109 -12.05 18.72 -6.50
C ILE A 109 -12.08 18.45 -4.99
N SER A 110 -11.54 19.33 -4.15
CA SER A 110 -11.57 19.14 -2.69
C SER A 110 -13.01 19.19 -2.15
N ALA A 111 -13.85 20.09 -2.65
CA ALA A 111 -15.28 20.15 -2.31
C ALA A 111 -16.03 18.90 -2.78
N MET A 112 -15.73 18.40 -3.97
CA MET A 112 -16.29 17.14 -4.49
C MET A 112 -15.92 15.97 -3.57
N LEU A 113 -14.65 15.85 -3.17
CA LEU A 113 -14.18 14.78 -2.27
C LEU A 113 -14.80 14.90 -0.88
N ALA A 114 -14.98 16.11 -0.35
CA ALA A 114 -15.67 16.34 0.91
C ALA A 114 -17.17 16.01 0.86
N SER A 115 -17.79 15.97 -0.34
CA SER A 115 -19.19 15.61 -0.54
C SER A 115 -19.46 14.09 -0.57
N VAL A 116 -18.43 13.27 -0.47
CA VAL A 116 -18.49 11.80 -0.38
C VAL A 116 -17.77 11.36 0.89
N PRO A 117 -18.13 10.23 1.54
CA PRO A 117 -17.55 9.82 2.82
C PRO A 117 -16.15 9.20 2.64
N VAL A 118 -15.23 9.97 2.07
CA VAL A 118 -13.79 9.62 2.02
C VAL A 118 -13.20 9.87 3.41
N LYS A 119 -12.67 8.81 4.04
CA LYS A 119 -12.09 8.89 5.39
C LYS A 119 -10.77 9.63 5.42
N GLY A 120 -10.02 9.61 4.32
CA GLY A 120 -8.75 10.31 4.20
C GLY A 120 -8.18 10.28 2.80
N VAL A 121 -7.33 11.26 2.51
CA VAL A 121 -6.62 11.38 1.24
C VAL A 121 -5.12 11.29 1.49
N GLN A 122 -4.47 10.34 0.82
CA GLN A 122 -3.02 10.24 0.83
C GLN A 122 -2.45 10.99 -0.36
N VAL A 123 -1.65 12.00 -0.09
CA VAL A 123 -0.90 12.77 -1.09
C VAL A 123 0.56 12.32 -1.08
N SER A 124 1.08 11.99 -2.25
CA SER A 124 2.45 11.52 -2.39
C SER A 124 3.44 12.68 -2.39
N LEU A 125 4.42 12.64 -1.47
CA LEU A 125 5.52 13.60 -1.40
C LEU A 125 6.84 12.88 -1.12
N GLU A 126 7.93 13.25 -1.82
CA GLU A 126 9.17 12.46 -1.79
C GLU A 126 10.33 13.16 -1.06
N GLY A 127 10.19 14.41 -0.70
CA GLY A 127 11.24 15.21 -0.06
C GLY A 127 10.96 16.69 -0.18
N PRO A 128 11.93 17.58 0.16
CA PRO A 128 11.89 18.99 -0.22
C PRO A 128 11.71 19.16 -1.73
N GLU A 129 11.34 20.38 -2.16
CA GLU A 129 10.96 20.68 -3.56
C GLU A 129 11.92 20.12 -4.60
N GLU A 130 13.22 20.38 -4.44
CA GLU A 130 14.23 19.92 -5.40
C GLU A 130 14.28 18.39 -5.53
N VAL A 131 14.15 17.68 -4.41
CA VAL A 131 14.20 16.21 -4.37
C VAL A 131 12.89 15.62 -4.91
N HIS A 132 11.77 16.19 -4.51
CA HIS A 132 10.47 15.77 -5.00
C HIS A 132 10.37 15.95 -6.51
N ASP A 133 10.73 17.12 -7.03
CA ASP A 133 10.67 17.44 -8.44
C ASP A 133 11.65 16.62 -9.28
N LEU A 134 12.81 16.26 -8.72
CA LEU A 134 13.75 15.33 -9.37
C LEU A 134 13.11 13.96 -9.59
N ILE A 135 12.30 13.48 -8.65
CA ILE A 135 11.67 12.15 -8.68
C ILE A 135 10.37 12.17 -9.50
N ARG A 136 9.52 13.19 -9.27
CA ARG A 136 8.14 13.21 -9.80
C ARG A 136 7.91 14.13 -10.98
N GLY A 137 8.82 15.09 -11.20
CA GLY A 137 8.73 16.06 -12.28
C GLY A 137 8.63 17.50 -11.76
N ARG A 138 9.22 18.42 -12.52
CA ARG A 138 9.33 19.83 -12.15
C ARG A 138 7.97 20.49 -11.87
N GLY A 139 7.84 21.18 -10.74
CA GLY A 139 6.65 21.90 -10.31
C GLY A 139 5.59 21.03 -9.65
N SER A 140 5.82 19.71 -9.58
CA SER A 140 4.87 18.79 -8.93
C SER A 140 4.83 18.96 -7.41
N PHE A 141 5.94 19.38 -6.77
CA PHE A 141 5.97 19.67 -5.34
C PHE A 141 4.98 20.76 -4.96
N THR A 142 5.13 21.94 -5.58
CA THR A 142 4.27 23.10 -5.30
C THR A 142 2.79 22.76 -5.54
N SER A 143 2.49 22.05 -6.63
CA SER A 143 1.12 21.62 -6.96
C SER A 143 0.57 20.66 -5.93
N ALA A 144 1.34 19.64 -5.50
CA ALA A 144 0.91 18.66 -4.50
C ALA A 144 0.69 19.29 -3.11
N VAL A 145 1.57 20.19 -2.69
CA VAL A 145 1.42 20.92 -1.41
C VAL A 145 0.18 21.82 -1.43
N ASN A 146 -0.07 22.52 -2.53
CA ASN A 146 -1.29 23.32 -2.68
C ASN A 146 -2.55 22.44 -2.67
N GLY A 147 -2.51 21.31 -3.38
CA GLY A 147 -3.59 20.34 -3.34
C GLY A 147 -3.89 19.81 -1.92
N ALA A 148 -2.84 19.53 -1.15
CA ALA A 148 -3.00 19.14 0.25
C ALA A 148 -3.66 20.24 1.10
N ARG A 149 -3.32 21.51 0.88
CA ARG A 149 -3.98 22.65 1.56
C ARG A 149 -5.48 22.71 1.21
N HIS A 150 -5.84 22.61 -0.07
CA HIS A 150 -7.26 22.58 -0.47
C HIS A 150 -8.04 21.45 0.21
N LEU A 151 -7.43 20.27 0.36
CA LEU A 151 -8.04 19.16 1.09
C LEU A 151 -8.24 19.49 2.58
N ILE A 152 -7.23 20.04 3.23
CA ILE A 152 -7.28 20.42 4.65
C ILE A 152 -8.35 21.51 4.87
N ASP A 153 -8.36 22.53 4.01
CA ASP A 153 -9.34 23.64 4.06
C ASP A 153 -10.78 23.13 3.85
N ALA A 154 -10.95 22.04 3.09
CA ALA A 154 -12.23 21.35 2.91
C ALA A 154 -12.58 20.39 4.08
N GLY A 155 -11.76 20.31 5.13
CA GLY A 155 -11.99 19.47 6.31
C GLY A 155 -11.62 18.00 6.15
N LEU A 156 -10.90 17.63 5.10
CA LEU A 156 -10.48 16.25 4.86
C LEU A 156 -9.20 15.91 5.63
N THR A 157 -9.13 14.67 6.11
CA THR A 157 -7.92 14.12 6.72
C THR A 157 -6.88 13.84 5.63
N VAL A 158 -5.68 14.43 5.77
CA VAL A 158 -4.59 14.29 4.80
C VAL A 158 -3.43 13.50 5.40
N THR A 159 -2.88 12.60 4.60
CA THR A 159 -1.65 11.87 4.88
C THR A 159 -0.63 12.21 3.80
N PHE A 160 0.57 12.67 4.16
CA PHE A 160 1.70 12.64 3.23
C PHE A 160 2.32 11.26 3.21
N ASN A 161 2.75 10.78 2.03
CA ASN A 161 3.44 9.50 1.92
C ASN A 161 4.71 9.62 1.08
N ILE A 162 5.82 9.13 1.63
CA ILE A 162 7.13 9.11 1.00
C ILE A 162 7.53 7.68 0.61
N THR A 163 8.10 7.52 -0.58
CA THR A 163 8.73 6.27 -1.03
C THR A 163 10.24 6.38 -0.86
N LEU A 164 10.79 5.75 0.17
CA LEU A 164 12.17 5.85 0.59
C LEU A 164 13.13 5.10 -0.36
N SER A 165 14.19 5.78 -0.72
CA SER A 165 15.35 5.30 -1.48
C SER A 165 16.61 6.05 -1.04
N GLU A 166 17.79 5.70 -1.55
CA GLU A 166 19.03 6.45 -1.30
C GLU A 166 18.96 7.90 -1.80
N ILE A 167 18.00 8.23 -2.69
CA ILE A 167 17.84 9.60 -3.22
C ILE A 167 17.28 10.53 -2.15
N ASN A 168 16.35 10.05 -1.32
CA ASN A 168 15.53 10.90 -0.45
C ASN A 168 15.53 10.52 1.03
N ALA A 169 16.10 9.40 1.40
CA ALA A 169 16.07 8.92 2.79
C ALA A 169 16.71 9.90 3.79
N GLY A 170 17.73 10.67 3.37
CA GLY A 170 18.38 11.68 4.21
C GLY A 170 17.49 12.90 4.52
N TYR A 171 16.40 13.09 3.77
CA TYR A 171 15.46 14.20 3.95
C TYR A 171 14.21 13.82 4.75
N PHE A 172 14.20 12.64 5.39
CA PHE A 172 13.06 12.24 6.20
C PHE A 172 12.73 13.21 7.34
N PRO A 173 13.71 13.78 8.08
CA PRO A 173 13.46 14.85 9.07
C PRO A 173 12.81 16.10 8.48
N ASP A 174 13.23 16.50 7.27
CA ASP A 174 12.62 17.65 6.57
C ASP A 174 11.15 17.36 6.22
N MET A 175 10.84 16.11 5.84
CA MET A 175 9.47 15.69 5.58
C MET A 175 8.59 15.70 6.83
N ILE A 176 9.14 15.38 8.00
CA ILE A 176 8.43 15.53 9.28
C ILE A 176 8.08 17.00 9.53
N SER A 177 9.07 17.88 9.35
CA SER A 177 8.90 19.33 9.52
C SER A 177 7.87 19.89 8.54
N LEU A 178 7.93 19.47 7.27
CA LEU A 178 6.98 19.86 6.24
C LEU A 178 5.56 19.37 6.55
N ALA A 179 5.41 18.11 6.95
CA ALA A 179 4.12 17.52 7.30
C ALA A 179 3.48 18.23 8.49
N ALA A 180 4.25 18.50 9.54
CA ALA A 180 3.79 19.24 10.71
C ALA A 180 3.40 20.69 10.34
N GLY A 181 4.23 21.38 9.55
CA GLY A 181 3.97 22.76 9.11
C GLY A 181 2.78 22.88 8.16
N ALA A 182 2.49 21.85 7.37
CA ALA A 182 1.32 21.78 6.50
C ALA A 182 0.02 21.42 7.24
N GLY A 183 0.10 20.99 8.51
CA GLY A 183 -1.06 20.57 9.30
C GLY A 183 -1.65 19.22 8.90
N VAL A 184 -0.88 18.37 8.21
CA VAL A 184 -1.33 17.01 7.91
C VAL A 184 -1.28 16.12 9.16
N GLN A 185 -2.20 15.19 9.28
CA GLN A 185 -2.36 14.35 10.47
C GLN A 185 -1.43 13.13 10.47
N LYS A 186 -0.96 12.70 9.30
CA LYS A 186 -0.11 11.52 9.16
C LYS A 186 1.02 11.73 8.15
N LEU A 187 2.19 11.19 8.47
CA LEU A 187 3.27 10.98 7.52
C LEU A 187 3.50 9.48 7.36
N GLY A 188 3.13 8.95 6.19
CA GLY A 188 3.37 7.57 5.81
C GLY A 188 4.68 7.40 5.08
N PHE A 189 5.29 6.22 5.21
CA PHE A 189 6.45 5.87 4.39
C PHE A 189 6.45 4.41 3.98
N SER A 190 7.10 4.14 2.85
CA SER A 190 7.33 2.79 2.32
C SER A 190 8.66 2.76 1.58
N ARG A 191 9.21 1.58 1.34
CA ARG A 191 10.44 1.44 0.55
C ARG A 191 10.16 1.41 -0.94
N LEU A 192 11.15 1.83 -1.73
CA LEU A 192 11.18 1.70 -3.18
C LEU A 192 11.00 0.23 -3.58
N VAL A 193 10.05 -0.03 -4.46
CA VAL A 193 9.96 -1.30 -5.20
C VAL A 193 10.56 -1.06 -6.58
N PRO A 194 11.71 -1.66 -6.92
CA PRO A 194 12.41 -1.43 -8.18
C PRO A 194 11.77 -2.23 -9.33
N TYR A 195 10.53 -1.87 -9.67
CA TYR A 195 9.71 -2.49 -10.72
C TYR A 195 9.14 -1.42 -11.65
N GLY A 196 8.70 -1.77 -12.84
CA GLY A 196 8.24 -0.82 -13.85
C GLY A 196 9.32 0.21 -14.19
N ARG A 197 8.97 1.51 -14.24
CA ARG A 197 9.97 2.58 -14.42
C ARG A 197 10.99 2.62 -13.28
N GLY A 198 10.59 2.27 -12.08
CA GLY A 198 11.46 2.18 -10.91
C GLY A 198 12.56 1.11 -11.00
N SER A 199 12.50 0.21 -11.98
CA SER A 199 13.55 -0.82 -12.20
C SER A 199 14.93 -0.20 -12.43
N SER A 200 14.99 0.97 -13.05
CA SER A 200 16.25 1.72 -13.26
C SER A 200 16.88 2.20 -11.94
N LEU A 201 16.13 2.21 -10.85
CA LEU A 201 16.57 2.64 -9.53
C LEU A 201 16.97 1.48 -8.60
N ILE A 202 17.23 0.27 -9.14
CA ILE A 202 17.65 -0.89 -8.35
C ILE A 202 18.90 -0.58 -7.49
N GLY A 203 19.87 0.16 -8.03
CA GLY A 203 21.06 0.61 -7.31
C GLY A 203 20.83 1.77 -6.34
N LYS A 204 19.58 2.23 -6.20
CA LYS A 204 19.16 3.26 -5.24
C LYS A 204 18.27 2.70 -4.12
N MET A 205 18.15 1.39 -4.02
CA MET A 205 17.56 0.74 -2.85
C MET A 205 18.42 1.03 -1.62
N LEU A 206 17.78 1.17 -0.46
CA LEU A 206 18.48 1.27 0.81
C LEU A 206 19.22 -0.05 1.12
N SER A 207 20.39 0.02 1.79
CA SER A 207 20.99 -1.17 2.36
C SER A 207 20.17 -1.67 3.56
N PRO A 208 20.35 -2.92 4.02
CA PRO A 208 19.74 -3.42 5.25
C PRO A 208 20.02 -2.52 6.47
N GLU A 209 21.26 -2.11 6.67
CA GLU A 209 21.70 -1.26 7.78
C GLU A 209 21.05 0.13 7.71
N ARG A 210 20.99 0.71 6.49
CA ARG A 210 20.35 2.02 6.28
C ARG A 210 18.84 1.94 6.49
N THR A 211 18.20 0.84 6.04
CA THR A 211 16.78 0.58 6.28
C THR A 211 16.48 0.52 7.77
N ARG A 212 17.29 -0.24 8.54
CA ARG A 212 17.16 -0.33 9.99
C ARG A 212 17.27 1.05 10.65
N ALA A 213 18.35 1.78 10.36
CA ALA A 213 18.60 3.07 10.97
C ALA A 213 17.45 4.07 10.73
N ILE A 214 16.94 4.15 9.48
CA ILE A 214 15.82 5.04 9.14
C ILE A 214 14.53 4.62 9.85
N TYR A 215 14.26 3.32 9.96
CA TYR A 215 13.03 2.84 10.61
C TYR A 215 13.07 3.08 12.12
N GLU A 216 14.20 2.81 12.76
CA GLU A 216 14.40 3.11 14.19
C GLU A 216 14.25 4.61 14.46
N GLU A 217 14.86 5.45 13.62
CA GLU A 217 14.73 6.90 13.70
C GLU A 217 13.27 7.36 13.47
N ALA A 218 12.67 6.98 12.34
CA ALA A 218 11.32 7.39 11.94
C ALA A 218 10.27 7.03 12.98
N LEU A 219 10.32 5.81 13.51
CA LEU A 219 9.35 5.33 14.48
C LEU A 219 9.61 5.86 15.90
N ALA A 220 10.77 6.45 16.17
CA ALA A 220 11.09 7.13 17.44
C ALA A 220 10.58 8.57 17.49
N TYR A 221 10.31 9.22 16.35
CA TYR A 221 9.81 10.60 16.37
C TYR A 221 8.46 10.72 17.08
N ARG A 222 8.33 11.79 17.87
CA ARG A 222 7.10 12.16 18.56
C ARG A 222 6.83 13.63 18.29
N VAL A 223 5.90 13.90 17.39
CA VAL A 223 5.49 15.26 17.01
C VAL A 223 4.02 15.44 17.36
N PRO A 224 3.65 16.43 18.19
CA PRO A 224 2.26 16.66 18.55
C PRO A 224 1.38 16.86 17.31
N GLY A 225 0.30 16.08 17.20
CA GLY A 225 -0.67 16.15 16.09
C GLY A 225 -0.23 15.46 14.80
N LEU A 226 0.99 14.93 14.71
CA LEU A 226 1.48 14.18 13.56
C LEU A 226 1.79 12.72 13.93
N HIS A 227 1.15 11.77 13.25
CA HIS A 227 1.44 10.35 13.40
C HIS A 227 2.33 9.85 12.25
N ILE A 228 3.47 9.27 12.60
CA ILE A 228 4.34 8.60 11.62
C ILE A 228 3.92 7.14 11.53
N VAL A 229 3.62 6.68 10.31
CA VAL A 229 3.02 5.35 10.08
C VAL A 229 3.68 4.64 8.90
N THR A 230 3.71 3.32 8.94
CA THR A 230 4.13 2.52 7.80
C THR A 230 3.41 1.17 7.80
N GLY A 231 3.08 0.68 6.60
CA GLY A 231 2.62 -0.69 6.37
C GLY A 231 3.73 -1.60 5.86
N ASP A 232 4.99 -1.17 5.94
CA ASP A 232 6.11 -2.00 5.50
C ASP A 232 6.37 -3.14 6.48
N PRO A 233 6.47 -4.39 6.01
CA PRO A 233 6.64 -5.55 6.89
C PRO A 233 7.91 -5.51 7.75
N LEU A 234 8.99 -4.86 7.29
CA LEU A 234 10.22 -4.76 8.10
C LEU A 234 10.06 -3.86 9.32
N ALA A 235 9.06 -2.98 9.37
CA ALA A 235 8.79 -2.17 10.55
C ALA A 235 8.43 -3.01 11.79
N SER A 236 7.87 -4.22 11.60
CA SER A 236 7.64 -5.17 12.67
C SER A 236 8.92 -5.69 13.34
N GLN A 237 10.08 -5.41 12.76
CA GLN A 237 11.39 -5.79 13.26
C GLN A 237 12.03 -4.72 14.17
N THR A 238 11.43 -3.52 14.23
CA THR A 238 11.91 -2.40 15.05
C THR A 238 11.03 -2.23 16.30
N GLY A 239 11.64 -1.83 17.42
CA GLY A 239 10.94 -1.53 18.67
C GLY A 239 10.54 -2.76 19.50
N GLU A 240 9.63 -2.57 20.47
CA GLU A 240 9.14 -3.60 21.41
C GLU A 240 8.29 -4.70 20.75
N ALA A 241 8.17 -4.73 19.44
CA ALA A 241 7.48 -5.80 18.71
C ALA A 241 8.08 -7.21 18.95
N GLY A 242 9.21 -7.29 19.65
CA GLY A 242 9.82 -8.54 20.12
C GLY A 242 9.01 -9.34 21.15
N ASN A 243 7.94 -8.77 21.72
CA ASN A 243 7.10 -9.42 22.74
C ASN A 243 5.80 -10.05 22.18
N MET A 244 5.63 -10.10 20.86
CA MET A 244 4.51 -10.85 20.29
C MET A 244 4.77 -12.35 20.40
N PRO A 245 3.78 -13.17 20.74
CA PRO A 245 3.95 -14.61 20.88
C PRO A 245 4.52 -15.20 19.58
N GLU A 246 5.42 -16.17 19.69
CA GLU A 246 5.90 -16.95 18.56
C GLU A 246 4.67 -17.53 17.84
N GLY A 247 4.32 -16.91 16.74
CA GLY A 247 3.21 -17.39 15.90
C GLY A 247 3.65 -18.67 15.24
N GLY A 248 2.89 -19.74 15.39
CA GLY A 248 3.01 -20.94 14.60
C GLY A 248 3.09 -20.62 13.10
N GLY A 249 3.13 -21.58 12.21
CA GLY A 249 3.28 -21.41 10.76
C GLY A 249 2.18 -20.60 10.05
N PHE A 250 1.38 -19.81 10.78
CA PHE A 250 0.32 -18.95 10.26
C PHE A 250 0.74 -17.48 10.23
N PRO A 251 0.42 -16.73 9.16
CA PRO A 251 0.69 -15.30 9.07
C PRO A 251 -0.28 -14.49 9.96
N LEU A 252 0.27 -13.69 10.88
CA LEU A 252 -0.50 -12.86 11.82
C LEU A 252 -0.42 -11.35 11.50
N GLY A 253 0.59 -10.91 10.72
CA GLY A 253 0.82 -9.51 10.41
C GLY A 253 1.78 -9.33 9.23
N GLY A 254 2.47 -8.22 9.11
CA GLY A 254 3.50 -7.96 8.11
C GLY A 254 2.96 -7.78 6.70
N CYS A 255 3.59 -8.43 5.70
CA CYS A 255 3.17 -8.29 4.32
C CYS A 255 1.72 -8.77 4.10
N ALA A 256 0.86 -7.86 3.66
CA ALA A 256 -0.57 -8.14 3.48
C ALA A 256 -0.91 -8.97 2.24
N ALA A 257 0.06 -9.12 1.30
CA ALA A 257 -0.16 -9.85 0.05
C ALA A 257 -0.62 -11.28 0.32
N GLY A 258 -1.84 -11.61 -0.12
CA GLY A 258 -2.46 -12.92 0.08
C GLY A 258 -2.97 -13.22 1.49
N ILE A 259 -2.90 -12.27 2.43
CA ILE A 259 -3.29 -12.46 3.84
C ILE A 259 -4.48 -11.59 4.22
N SER A 260 -4.36 -10.27 4.07
CA SER A 260 -5.37 -9.30 4.52
C SER A 260 -5.70 -8.26 3.45
N GLY A 261 -5.39 -8.53 2.20
CA GLY A 261 -5.70 -7.61 1.12
C GLY A 261 -5.51 -8.21 -0.26
N ILE A 262 -6.15 -7.56 -1.22
CA ILE A 262 -6.11 -7.90 -2.63
C ILE A 262 -6.12 -6.61 -3.48
N THR A 263 -5.59 -6.70 -4.67
CA THR A 263 -5.63 -5.58 -5.62
C THR A 263 -6.49 -5.93 -6.83
N VAL A 264 -7.31 -4.98 -7.25
CA VAL A 264 -8.08 -5.01 -8.49
C VAL A 264 -7.46 -3.98 -9.43
N LEU A 265 -6.94 -4.43 -10.57
CA LEU A 265 -6.38 -3.59 -11.62
C LEU A 265 -7.49 -2.98 -12.51
N PRO A 266 -7.18 -1.96 -13.35
CA PRO A 266 -8.21 -1.26 -14.12
C PRO A 266 -9.06 -2.12 -15.04
N ASP A 267 -8.52 -3.24 -15.52
CA ASP A 267 -9.21 -4.22 -16.39
C ASP A 267 -9.95 -5.33 -15.62
N GLY A 268 -9.95 -5.24 -14.29
CA GLY A 268 -10.53 -6.25 -13.40
C GLY A 268 -9.56 -7.36 -12.98
N THR A 269 -8.34 -7.40 -13.48
CA THR A 269 -7.33 -8.39 -13.06
C THR A 269 -7.08 -8.30 -11.56
N LEU A 270 -7.06 -9.46 -10.89
CA LEU A 270 -6.72 -9.58 -9.48
C LEU A 270 -5.24 -9.88 -9.31
N THR A 271 -4.59 -9.20 -8.37
CA THR A 271 -3.21 -9.46 -7.95
C THR A 271 -3.10 -9.48 -6.43
N PRO A 272 -2.09 -10.17 -5.83
CA PRO A 272 -1.92 -10.19 -4.38
C PRO A 272 -1.60 -8.82 -3.76
N CYS A 273 -0.92 -7.97 -4.52
CA CYS A 273 -0.52 -6.61 -4.13
C CYS A 273 -0.30 -5.79 -5.39
N ARG A 274 -0.63 -4.49 -5.34
CA ARG A 274 -0.45 -3.56 -6.46
C ARG A 274 0.97 -3.51 -7.04
N ARG A 275 1.97 -3.78 -6.20
CA ARG A 275 3.38 -3.74 -6.55
C ARG A 275 3.97 -5.13 -6.84
N LEU A 276 3.17 -6.18 -6.67
CA LEU A 276 3.47 -7.57 -7.03
C LEU A 276 2.53 -7.94 -8.17
N GLY A 277 2.91 -7.61 -9.38
CA GLY A 277 2.08 -7.66 -10.59
C GLY A 277 1.81 -9.08 -11.12
N ILE A 278 1.67 -10.08 -10.25
CA ILE A 278 1.38 -11.47 -10.62
C ILE A 278 -0.15 -11.67 -10.66
N PRO A 279 -0.76 -11.93 -11.84
CA PRO A 279 -2.19 -12.18 -11.94
C PRO A 279 -2.60 -13.44 -11.19
N ILE A 280 -3.74 -13.39 -10.50
CA ILE A 280 -4.32 -14.53 -9.77
C ILE A 280 -5.77 -14.83 -10.18
N GLY A 281 -6.34 -14.01 -11.06
CA GLY A 281 -7.71 -14.13 -11.57
C GLY A 281 -8.22 -12.78 -12.07
N ASN A 282 -9.52 -12.69 -12.35
CA ASN A 282 -10.18 -11.46 -12.76
C ASN A 282 -11.53 -11.32 -12.06
N ILE A 283 -11.77 -10.18 -11.40
CA ILE A 283 -12.99 -9.95 -10.58
C ILE A 283 -14.27 -9.97 -11.42
N LEU A 284 -14.20 -9.70 -12.72
CA LEU A 284 -15.37 -9.68 -13.60
C LEU A 284 -15.83 -11.09 -13.97
N THR A 285 -14.90 -12.03 -14.17
CA THR A 285 -15.18 -13.39 -14.66
C THR A 285 -15.14 -14.44 -13.57
N ASP A 286 -14.28 -14.27 -12.56
CA ASP A 286 -13.99 -15.32 -11.59
C ASP A 286 -14.75 -15.09 -10.28
N SER A 287 -14.92 -16.15 -9.51
CA SER A 287 -15.38 -16.09 -8.12
C SER A 287 -14.23 -15.63 -7.24
N LEU A 288 -14.38 -14.50 -6.54
CA LEU A 288 -13.35 -14.00 -5.62
C LEU A 288 -13.05 -15.04 -4.52
N ARG A 289 -14.06 -15.76 -4.03
CA ARG A 289 -13.93 -16.82 -3.03
C ARG A 289 -13.03 -17.96 -3.53
N GLU A 290 -13.25 -18.39 -4.78
CA GLU A 290 -12.46 -19.47 -5.38
C GLU A 290 -11.03 -19.01 -5.67
N VAL A 291 -10.84 -17.80 -6.21
CA VAL A 291 -9.51 -17.24 -6.42
C VAL A 291 -8.75 -17.15 -5.10
N TRP A 292 -9.41 -16.67 -4.03
CA TRP A 292 -8.81 -16.53 -2.71
C TRP A 292 -8.41 -17.86 -2.08
N ALA A 293 -9.21 -18.89 -2.27
CA ALA A 293 -8.97 -20.22 -1.72
C ALA A 293 -7.97 -21.06 -2.54
N ASN A 294 -8.03 -20.98 -3.87
CA ASN A 294 -7.39 -21.96 -4.75
C ASN A 294 -6.20 -21.42 -5.54
N SER A 295 -5.91 -20.10 -5.51
CA SER A 295 -4.76 -19.56 -6.22
C SER A 295 -3.44 -20.10 -5.68
N ASP A 296 -2.65 -20.77 -6.53
CA ASP A 296 -1.31 -21.28 -6.19
C ASP A 296 -0.40 -20.16 -5.66
N VAL A 297 -0.49 -18.95 -6.22
CA VAL A 297 0.29 -17.80 -5.79
C VAL A 297 -0.07 -17.38 -4.36
N LEU A 298 -1.38 -17.30 -4.05
CA LEU A 298 -1.83 -16.95 -2.70
C LEU A 298 -1.48 -18.06 -1.69
N ASN A 299 -1.62 -19.32 -2.09
CA ASN A 299 -1.28 -20.45 -1.24
C ASN A 299 0.24 -20.50 -0.96
N ALA A 300 1.07 -20.24 -1.97
CA ALA A 300 2.52 -20.13 -1.77
C ALA A 300 2.89 -18.98 -0.83
N LEU A 301 2.23 -17.81 -0.94
CA LEU A 301 2.44 -16.67 -0.03
C LEU A 301 2.05 -16.95 1.43
N ARG A 302 1.17 -17.92 1.66
CA ARG A 302 0.70 -18.35 2.99
C ARG A 302 1.50 -19.50 3.58
N ASN A 303 2.32 -20.16 2.78
CA ASN A 303 3.09 -21.35 3.17
C ASN A 303 4.54 -20.97 3.50
N LYS A 304 4.93 -21.05 4.80
CA LYS A 304 6.30 -20.75 5.25
C LYS A 304 7.36 -21.61 4.54
N GLU A 305 7.06 -22.86 4.29
CA GLU A 305 8.00 -23.82 3.67
C GLU A 305 8.34 -23.49 2.22
N ALA A 306 7.49 -22.69 1.55
CA ALA A 306 7.72 -22.23 0.19
C ALA A 306 8.75 -21.08 0.11
N TYR A 307 8.99 -20.38 1.23
CA TYR A 307 9.92 -19.25 1.26
C TYR A 307 11.38 -19.70 1.21
N LYS A 308 12.25 -18.82 0.71
CA LYS A 308 13.67 -19.05 0.52
C LYS A 308 14.52 -18.10 1.35
N GLY A 309 15.84 -18.40 1.41
CA GLY A 309 16.81 -17.61 2.13
C GLY A 309 16.43 -17.42 3.61
N LYS A 310 16.76 -16.27 4.18
CA LYS A 310 16.50 -15.96 5.59
C LYS A 310 15.02 -16.14 5.99
N CYS A 311 14.08 -15.90 5.08
CA CYS A 311 12.67 -15.96 5.39
C CYS A 311 12.16 -17.37 5.71
N SER A 312 12.74 -18.42 5.11
CA SER A 312 12.34 -19.82 5.35
C SER A 312 12.57 -20.27 6.79
N GLU A 313 13.66 -19.80 7.42
CA GLU A 313 14.06 -20.17 8.77
C GLU A 313 13.68 -19.13 9.84
N CYS A 314 13.17 -17.96 9.40
CA CYS A 314 12.94 -16.83 10.27
C CYS A 314 11.86 -17.11 11.33
N ALA A 315 12.19 -16.91 12.61
CA ALA A 315 11.25 -17.03 13.73
C ALA A 315 10.12 -15.96 13.63
N ARG A 316 10.39 -14.82 13.00
CA ARG A 316 9.42 -13.72 12.82
C ARG A 316 8.62 -13.80 11.52
N TRP A 317 8.62 -14.95 10.83
CA TRP A 317 7.92 -15.11 9.57
C TRP A 317 6.44 -14.75 9.66
N SER A 318 5.74 -15.18 10.69
CA SER A 318 4.31 -14.90 10.88
C SER A 318 3.98 -13.40 10.94
N GLN A 319 4.92 -12.56 11.36
CA GLN A 319 4.72 -11.14 11.60
C GLN A 319 5.34 -10.25 10.51
N CYS A 320 6.22 -10.79 9.63
CA CYS A 320 6.97 -10.00 8.67
C CYS A 320 6.83 -10.51 7.24
N ARG A 321 7.44 -11.63 6.90
CA ARG A 321 7.57 -12.24 5.56
C ARG A 321 8.33 -11.38 4.54
N GLY A 322 8.95 -10.25 4.92
CA GLY A 322 9.55 -9.28 4.00
C GLY A 322 8.53 -8.67 3.03
N CYS A 323 8.90 -7.66 2.29
CA CYS A 323 8.04 -7.13 1.22
C CYS A 323 8.13 -8.02 -0.03
N ARG A 324 7.07 -8.75 -0.33
CA ARG A 324 7.05 -9.69 -1.46
C ARG A 324 7.24 -9.01 -2.82
N ALA A 325 6.77 -7.77 -2.95
CA ALA A 325 6.98 -6.98 -4.17
C ALA A 325 8.46 -6.58 -4.35
N ILE A 326 9.15 -6.20 -3.27
CA ILE A 326 10.58 -5.88 -3.30
C ILE A 326 11.40 -7.14 -3.59
N ALA A 327 11.11 -8.25 -2.89
CA ALA A 327 11.79 -9.53 -3.11
C ALA A 327 11.64 -9.99 -4.56
N TYR A 328 10.44 -9.90 -5.12
CA TYR A 328 10.16 -10.25 -6.52
C TYR A 328 10.90 -9.35 -7.51
N ALA A 329 10.78 -8.03 -7.35
CA ALA A 329 11.46 -7.09 -8.24
C ALA A 329 12.99 -7.25 -8.21
N TYR A 330 13.56 -7.51 -7.02
CA TYR A 330 14.98 -7.80 -6.87
C TYR A 330 15.35 -9.13 -7.55
N SER A 331 14.56 -10.18 -7.35
CA SER A 331 14.74 -11.48 -8.02
C SER A 331 14.76 -11.34 -9.54
N LEU A 332 13.83 -10.57 -10.10
CA LEU A 332 13.79 -10.28 -11.55
C LEU A 332 15.07 -9.56 -12.03
N SER A 333 15.58 -8.60 -11.26
CA SER A 333 16.83 -7.90 -11.60
C SER A 333 18.06 -8.82 -11.63
N GLN A 334 17.98 -9.97 -10.94
CA GLN A 334 19.01 -11.01 -10.93
C GLN A 334 18.76 -12.12 -11.97
N GLY A 335 17.80 -11.91 -12.89
CA GLY A 335 17.41 -12.89 -13.90
C GLY A 335 16.60 -14.08 -13.35
N ARG A 336 16.07 -13.97 -12.14
CA ARG A 336 15.20 -14.97 -11.52
C ARG A 336 13.75 -14.48 -11.53
N ASN A 337 12.80 -15.38 -11.46
CA ASN A 337 11.37 -15.06 -11.44
C ASN A 337 10.74 -15.67 -10.19
N ASP A 338 11.12 -15.17 -9.02
CA ASP A 338 10.74 -15.77 -7.74
C ASP A 338 10.31 -14.73 -6.71
N PHE A 339 9.04 -14.75 -6.34
CA PHE A 339 8.45 -13.84 -5.34
C PHE A 339 8.57 -14.34 -3.90
N LEU A 340 9.13 -15.51 -3.69
CA LEU A 340 9.32 -16.14 -2.37
C LEU A 340 10.77 -16.03 -1.85
N GLU A 341 11.66 -15.39 -2.60
CA GLU A 341 13.01 -15.08 -2.15
C GLU A 341 13.00 -14.14 -0.93
N GLU A 342 14.12 -14.07 -0.24
CA GLU A 342 14.26 -13.13 0.87
C GLU A 342 14.16 -11.68 0.42
N ASP A 343 13.69 -10.81 1.33
CA ASP A 343 13.72 -9.37 1.11
C ASP A 343 15.19 -8.88 1.19
N PRO A 344 15.74 -8.30 0.11
CA PRO A 344 17.17 -7.93 0.05
C PRO A 344 17.55 -6.83 1.05
N GLN A 345 16.56 -6.14 1.63
CA GLN A 345 16.76 -5.08 2.62
C GLN A 345 16.50 -5.56 4.06
N CYS A 346 16.33 -6.89 4.25
CA CYS A 346 16.13 -7.46 5.57
C CYS A 346 17.40 -7.31 6.43
N PHE A 347 17.26 -6.66 7.58
CA PHE A 347 18.33 -6.37 8.52
C PHE A 347 18.37 -7.33 9.73
N ILE A 348 17.53 -8.38 9.72
CA ILE A 348 17.54 -9.39 10.78
C ILE A 348 18.67 -10.37 10.51
N ASP A 349 19.48 -10.61 11.55
CA ASP A 349 20.42 -11.69 11.55
C ASP A 349 19.73 -12.96 12.07
N THR A 350 19.70 -14.02 11.24
CA THR A 350 19.10 -15.31 11.62
C THR A 350 19.92 -16.06 12.69
N GLY A 351 21.11 -15.57 13.01
CA GLY A 351 21.94 -16.05 14.10
C GLY A 351 21.46 -15.59 15.50
N ASP A 352 20.71 -14.53 15.59
CA ASP A 352 20.08 -14.08 16.83
C ASP A 352 18.87 -14.97 17.15
N ARG A 353 19.14 -16.14 17.68
CA ARG A 353 18.13 -16.93 18.41
C ARG A 353 17.80 -16.14 19.67
N LEU A 354 16.57 -15.65 19.75
CA LEU A 354 16.00 -15.06 20.95
C LEU A 354 16.03 -16.04 22.13
#